data_43d8b9e0fca34eee6e6feb5723138ef3
#
_entry.id   43d8b9e0fca34eee6e6feb5723138ef3
#
_cell.length_a   1.000
_cell.length_b   1.000
_cell.length_c   1.000
_cell.angle_alpha   90.00
_cell.angle_beta   90.00
_cell.angle_gamma   90.00
#
_symmetry.space_group_name_H-M   'P 1'
#
loop_
_entity.id
_entity.type
_entity.pdbx_description
1 polymer ?
#
loop_
_entity_poly.entity_id
_entity_poly.type
_entity_poly.pdbx_seq_one_letter_code
_entity_poly.pdbx_strand_id
1 'polypeptide(L)'
;MDHDEFEDGLHDHGHSHDHFPVDPHQDLDDFGDVGPVVDVEGMEMLTIRSVGIDIGSSTSHLVFSQLILRREGSAFSSRFRVTDRKVLYRSPILLTPYISGTLIDTANIQEFVHESYRQAGFTPDTVDTGAVIITGEALKKENARPISELFAKESGKFICASAGPNHEALLAAHGCGAVALSESESATVLNIDVGGGTTKLCLIRNGVVTSTAAISVGARLIAFDDEDRVTRLEEPAIVLLNELGFDLSLGQSISEPVKEAFAARMAKLLSQVIQKIPLTGVTEEFLITDPMEDYQGPSEVDFVVFSGGVSEYIYGHDAASYGDLGPKFARQIGDSLKAVFKEGTVRQADEGIRATVIGAGEYTVQASGATSHLSGVDSLPAFGLQVVRPRMNGQDSVERSIQSALAKFDLTGFAPGLALALEVEEPPNYRILKTLADGIAAVVTKGEGVDAPVFIVLDTDVAKSLGGILEEELNLRQDVVVVDGIDVGDLDYLDIGLPMGISEVVPVTVKSLIFPTKEDQT
;
A
#
# COMPACT_ATOMS: atom_id res chain seq x y z
N MET A 1 67.29 -42.04 -36.41
CA MET A 1 66.49 -43.22 -36.05
C MET A 1 66.10 -42.94 -34.64
N ASP A 2 64.94 -42.36 -34.55
CA ASP A 2 63.62 -42.86 -34.19
C ASP A 2 63.45 -43.03 -32.70
N HIS A 3 62.62 -42.43 -32.18
CA HIS A 3 61.26 -42.52 -31.67
C HIS A 3 61.02 -41.73 -30.38
N ASP A 4 59.98 -40.96 -30.51
CA ASP A 4 59.09 -40.37 -29.52
C ASP A 4 58.76 -41.23 -28.29
N GLU A 5 58.65 -40.60 -27.18
CA GLU A 5 57.64 -40.97 -26.19
C GLU A 5 57.22 -39.73 -25.36
N PHE A 6 55.91 -39.49 -25.40
CA PHE A 6 55.18 -38.48 -24.64
C PHE A 6 55.02 -38.95 -23.17
N GLU A 7 55.36 -38.12 -22.20
CA GLU A 7 54.89 -38.29 -20.82
C GLU A 7 53.96 -37.14 -20.40
N ASP A 8 52.75 -37.53 -20.07
CA ASP A 8 51.69 -36.68 -19.50
C ASP A 8 52.06 -36.23 -18.10
N GLY A 9 52.20 -34.91 -17.91
CA GLY A 9 52.30 -34.28 -16.60
C GLY A 9 50.96 -33.69 -16.15
N LEU A 10 50.30 -34.37 -15.21
CA LEU A 10 49.13 -33.89 -14.50
C LEU A 10 49.51 -32.69 -13.61
N HIS A 11 49.05 -31.50 -13.95
CA HIS A 11 49.10 -30.33 -13.08
C HIS A 11 47.84 -30.27 -12.22
N ASP A 12 48.04 -30.49 -10.93
CA ASP A 12 47.10 -30.27 -9.84
C ASP A 12 46.94 -28.76 -9.63
N HIS A 13 45.78 -28.17 -9.98
CA HIS A 13 45.42 -26.82 -9.69
C HIS A 13 44.55 -26.77 -8.41
N GLY A 14 45.24 -26.63 -7.27
CA GLY A 14 44.60 -26.27 -6.01
C GLY A 14 43.98 -24.89 -6.12
N HIS A 15 42.64 -24.79 -6.11
CA HIS A 15 41.94 -23.55 -5.94
C HIS A 15 41.93 -23.19 -4.46
N SER A 16 42.74 -22.21 -4.07
CA SER A 16 42.61 -21.50 -2.80
C SER A 16 41.45 -20.51 -2.94
N HIS A 17 40.38 -20.73 -2.19
CA HIS A 17 39.33 -19.73 -2.00
C HIS A 17 39.83 -18.68 -1.01
N ASP A 18 40.40 -17.59 -1.52
CA ASP A 18 40.60 -16.37 -0.75
C ASP A 18 39.26 -15.68 -0.58
N HIS A 19 38.70 -15.77 0.64
CA HIS A 19 37.58 -14.94 1.07
C HIS A 19 38.10 -13.51 1.29
N PHE A 20 37.90 -12.62 0.33
CA PHE A 20 37.99 -11.19 0.56
C PHE A 20 36.76 -10.75 1.38
N PRO A 21 36.94 -9.96 2.43
CA PRO A 21 35.81 -9.36 3.12
C PRO A 21 35.14 -8.34 2.17
N VAL A 22 33.89 -8.59 1.82
CA VAL A 22 33.08 -7.64 1.06
C VAL A 22 32.79 -6.47 2.01
N ASP A 23 33.31 -5.29 1.65
CA ASP A 23 33.00 -4.03 2.32
C ASP A 23 31.54 -3.67 2.03
N PRO A 24 30.65 -3.60 3.04
CA PRO A 24 29.24 -3.34 2.81
C PRO A 24 28.94 -1.91 2.32
N HIS A 25 29.96 -1.08 2.14
CA HIS A 25 29.82 0.32 1.74
C HIS A 25 30.26 0.63 0.29
N GLN A 26 30.71 -0.37 -0.47
CA GLN A 26 31.30 -0.11 -1.79
C GLN A 26 30.31 -0.18 -2.97
N ASP A 27 29.06 -0.60 -2.78
CA ASP A 27 28.08 -0.77 -3.88
C ASP A 27 27.03 0.34 -3.98
N LEU A 28 27.16 1.45 -3.23
CA LEU A 28 26.12 2.49 -3.21
C LEU A 28 26.33 3.63 -4.22
N ASP A 29 27.50 3.74 -4.85
CA ASP A 29 27.87 4.92 -5.66
C ASP A 29 27.72 4.74 -7.18
N ASP A 30 27.28 3.58 -7.68
CA ASP A 30 27.27 3.30 -9.14
C ASP A 30 25.87 3.12 -9.77
N PHE A 31 24.84 3.70 -9.15
CA PHE A 31 23.52 3.76 -9.78
C PHE A 31 23.23 5.17 -10.30
N GLY A 32 23.92 5.50 -11.39
CA GLY A 32 23.51 6.57 -12.28
C GLY A 32 22.08 6.31 -12.79
N ASP A 33 21.41 7.39 -13.16
CA ASP A 33 20.08 7.52 -13.76
C ASP A 33 19.73 6.28 -14.64
N VAL A 34 19.04 5.29 -14.08
CA VAL A 34 18.76 4.02 -14.76
C VAL A 34 17.39 4.15 -15.42
N GLY A 35 17.42 4.65 -16.65
CA GLY A 35 16.28 4.54 -17.54
C GLY A 35 15.93 3.05 -17.80
N PRO A 36 14.87 2.74 -18.54
CA PRO A 36 14.42 1.38 -18.76
C PRO A 36 15.55 0.53 -19.34
N VAL A 37 15.87 -0.55 -18.65
CA VAL A 37 16.87 -1.54 -19.03
C VAL A 37 16.13 -2.74 -19.62
N VAL A 38 16.63 -3.30 -20.71
CA VAL A 38 16.08 -4.52 -21.31
C VAL A 38 16.70 -5.71 -20.61
N ASP A 39 15.90 -6.65 -20.12
CA ASP A 39 16.38 -7.88 -19.52
C ASP A 39 16.92 -8.89 -20.53
N VAL A 40 17.39 -10.05 -20.05
CA VAL A 40 17.94 -11.12 -20.90
C VAL A 40 16.92 -11.71 -21.89
N GLU A 41 15.62 -11.49 -21.64
CA GLU A 41 14.49 -11.92 -22.48
C GLU A 41 14.02 -10.82 -23.44
N GLY A 42 14.63 -9.63 -23.39
CA GLY A 42 14.27 -8.48 -24.24
C GLY A 42 13.07 -7.67 -23.75
N MET A 43 12.61 -7.89 -22.50
CA MET A 43 11.54 -7.11 -21.88
C MET A 43 12.09 -5.86 -21.21
N GLU A 44 11.38 -4.75 -21.34
CA GLU A 44 11.73 -3.50 -20.67
C GLU A 44 11.51 -3.62 -19.16
N MET A 45 12.51 -3.22 -18.40
CA MET A 45 12.49 -3.18 -16.95
C MET A 45 12.70 -1.76 -16.46
N LEU A 46 11.95 -1.40 -15.42
CA LEU A 46 12.08 -0.14 -14.71
C LEU A 46 12.37 -0.43 -13.25
N THR A 47 13.34 0.25 -12.68
CA THR A 47 13.65 0.16 -11.25
C THR A 47 13.35 1.49 -10.59
N ILE A 48 12.53 1.48 -9.54
CA ILE A 48 12.17 2.67 -8.77
C ILE A 48 12.45 2.46 -7.28
N ARG A 49 12.82 3.55 -6.60
CA ARG A 49 12.98 3.60 -5.15
C ARG A 49 11.71 4.12 -4.52
N SER A 50 11.14 3.34 -3.63
CA SER A 50 9.92 3.69 -2.91
C SER A 50 10.20 3.80 -1.42
N VAL A 51 9.48 4.68 -0.73
CA VAL A 51 9.44 4.71 0.73
C VAL A 51 8.00 4.62 1.20
N GLY A 52 7.75 3.73 2.14
CA GLY A 52 6.49 3.65 2.87
C GLY A 52 6.69 4.19 4.28
N ILE A 53 5.75 5.00 4.77
CA ILE A 53 5.69 5.49 6.15
C ILE A 53 4.33 5.12 6.70
N ASP A 54 4.29 4.32 7.75
CA ASP A 54 3.06 4.00 8.47
C ASP A 54 3.03 4.72 9.82
N ILE A 55 2.00 5.48 10.05
CA ILE A 55 1.70 6.15 11.33
C ILE A 55 0.46 5.49 11.90
N GLY A 56 0.68 4.37 12.57
CA GLY A 56 -0.38 3.62 13.23
C GLY A 56 -0.74 4.18 14.60
N SER A 57 -1.84 3.70 15.16
CA SER A 57 -2.29 4.07 16.50
C SER A 57 -1.35 3.66 17.63
N SER A 58 -0.48 2.70 17.38
CA SER A 58 0.42 2.13 18.40
C SER A 58 1.88 2.28 18.03
N THR A 59 2.20 2.06 16.77
CA THR A 59 3.57 2.08 16.25
C THR A 59 3.64 2.88 14.96
N SER A 60 4.77 3.53 14.76
CA SER A 60 5.13 4.17 13.50
C SER A 60 6.43 3.59 12.99
N HIS A 61 6.54 3.36 11.70
CA HIS A 61 7.74 2.82 11.08
C HIS A 61 7.83 3.21 9.60
N LEU A 62 9.02 3.01 9.04
CA LEU A 62 9.34 3.43 7.70
C LEU A 62 10.17 2.33 7.01
N VAL A 63 9.90 2.10 5.72
CA VAL A 63 10.62 1.13 4.91
C VAL A 63 11.01 1.77 3.59
N PHE A 64 12.29 1.66 3.21
CA PHE A 64 12.73 1.92 1.85
C PHE A 64 12.80 0.63 1.07
N SER A 65 12.25 0.64 -0.14
CA SER A 65 12.22 -0.50 -1.05
C SER A 65 12.68 -0.10 -2.44
N GLN A 66 13.30 -1.02 -3.12
CA GLN A 66 13.52 -0.99 -4.56
C GLN A 66 12.47 -1.87 -5.21
N LEU A 67 11.69 -1.32 -6.09
CA LEU A 67 10.66 -2.03 -6.85
C LEU A 67 11.17 -2.23 -8.27
N ILE A 68 11.04 -3.44 -8.77
CA ILE A 68 11.35 -3.79 -10.15
C ILE A 68 10.02 -3.97 -10.87
N LEU A 69 9.78 -3.13 -11.86
CA LEU A 69 8.61 -3.19 -12.70
C LEU A 69 9.01 -3.78 -14.05
N ARG A 70 8.20 -4.68 -14.58
CA ARG A 70 8.35 -5.23 -15.93
C ARG A 70 7.16 -4.85 -16.77
N ARG A 71 7.42 -4.60 -18.05
CA ARG A 71 6.36 -4.37 -19.01
C ARG A 71 5.55 -5.64 -19.21
N GLU A 72 4.22 -5.54 -19.17
CA GLU A 72 3.34 -6.66 -19.47
C GLU A 72 3.53 -7.11 -20.92
N GLY A 73 3.67 -8.43 -21.11
CA GLY A 73 4.14 -9.05 -22.35
C GLY A 73 3.17 -9.05 -23.53
N SER A 74 2.18 -8.16 -23.59
CA SER A 74 1.37 -7.99 -24.79
C SER A 74 2.04 -6.97 -25.71
N ALA A 75 2.14 -7.27 -27.00
CA ALA A 75 2.77 -6.40 -28.00
C ALA A 75 2.11 -5.02 -28.13
N PHE A 76 1.00 -4.80 -27.43
CA PHE A 76 0.17 -3.60 -27.49
C PHE A 76 -0.07 -2.95 -26.12
N SER A 77 0.55 -3.44 -25.05
CA SER A 77 0.46 -2.83 -23.71
C SER A 77 1.79 -2.19 -23.34
N SER A 78 1.76 -0.93 -22.95
CA SER A 78 2.88 -0.23 -22.34
C SER A 78 2.88 -0.29 -20.81
N ARG A 79 1.91 -1.00 -20.23
CA ARG A 79 1.73 -1.13 -18.78
C ARG A 79 2.90 -1.82 -18.12
N PHE A 80 3.41 -1.24 -17.04
CA PHE A 80 4.39 -1.84 -16.16
C PHE A 80 3.71 -2.35 -14.89
N ARG A 81 4.13 -3.52 -14.43
CA ARG A 81 3.68 -4.11 -13.17
C ARG A 81 4.87 -4.41 -12.27
N VAL A 82 4.73 -4.19 -10.97
CA VAL A 82 5.73 -4.60 -9.99
C VAL A 82 5.84 -6.13 -10.00
N THR A 83 7.03 -6.63 -10.33
CA THR A 83 7.31 -8.08 -10.40
C THR A 83 8.26 -8.55 -9.32
N ASP A 84 9.03 -7.63 -8.73
CA ASP A 84 9.96 -7.96 -7.66
C ASP A 84 10.18 -6.77 -6.74
N ARG A 85 10.53 -7.05 -5.50
CA ARG A 85 10.77 -6.06 -4.46
C ARG A 85 11.99 -6.45 -3.64
N LYS A 86 12.90 -5.49 -3.47
CA LYS A 86 14.03 -5.59 -2.54
C LYS A 86 13.88 -4.53 -1.45
N VAL A 87 13.76 -4.94 -0.20
CA VAL A 87 13.80 -4.00 0.93
C VAL A 87 15.24 -3.53 1.13
N LEU A 88 15.43 -2.21 1.06
CA LEU A 88 16.74 -1.57 1.20
C LEU A 88 17.04 -1.20 2.64
N TYR A 89 16.04 -0.72 3.37
CA TYR A 89 16.18 -0.32 4.77
C TYR A 89 14.86 -0.44 5.51
N ARG A 90 14.95 -0.84 6.78
CA ARG A 90 13.82 -0.86 7.74
C ARG A 90 14.18 0.01 8.93
N SER A 91 13.37 1.02 9.22
CA SER A 91 13.56 1.84 10.42
C SER A 91 13.40 1.00 11.70
N PRO A 92 13.94 1.44 12.82
CA PRO A 92 13.45 1.02 14.13
C PRO A 92 11.93 1.26 14.22
N ILE A 93 11.24 0.53 15.09
CA ILE A 93 9.83 0.76 15.39
C ILE A 93 9.75 1.85 16.45
N LEU A 94 9.07 2.95 16.11
CA LEU A 94 8.74 4.00 17.06
C LEU A 94 7.36 3.69 17.65
N LEU A 95 7.22 3.70 18.97
CA LEU A 95 5.89 3.78 19.58
C LEU A 95 5.32 5.15 19.24
N THR A 96 4.16 5.17 18.55
CA THR A 96 3.57 6.45 18.09
C THR A 96 3.42 7.43 19.24
N PRO A 97 4.13 8.56 19.20
CA PRO A 97 4.15 9.51 20.31
C PRO A 97 2.88 10.37 20.31
N TYR A 98 2.33 10.58 21.49
CA TYR A 98 1.16 11.43 21.71
C TYR A 98 1.49 12.55 22.69
N ILE A 99 1.08 13.79 22.38
CA ILE A 99 1.09 14.92 23.31
C ILE A 99 -0.08 14.77 24.30
N SER A 100 -1.21 14.27 23.80
CA SER A 100 -2.42 13.99 24.58
C SER A 100 -3.17 12.81 23.95
N GLY A 101 -4.22 12.33 24.57
CA GLY A 101 -5.06 11.25 24.01
C GLY A 101 -5.63 11.55 22.62
N THR A 102 -5.70 12.83 22.22
CA THR A 102 -6.29 13.27 20.94
C THR A 102 -5.26 13.82 19.94
N LEU A 103 -4.02 14.08 20.36
CA LEU A 103 -3.00 14.73 19.53
C LEU A 103 -1.75 13.86 19.40
N ILE A 104 -1.36 13.54 18.17
CA ILE A 104 -0.09 12.90 17.86
C ILE A 104 1.04 13.95 17.94
N ASP A 105 2.19 13.57 18.49
CA ASP A 105 3.37 14.43 18.55
C ASP A 105 4.08 14.47 17.18
N THR A 106 3.68 15.45 16.40
CA THR A 106 4.18 15.65 15.02
C THR A 106 5.68 15.89 14.98
N ALA A 107 6.24 16.62 15.97
CA ALA A 107 7.66 16.95 15.99
C ALA A 107 8.53 15.70 16.16
N ASN A 108 8.13 14.82 17.08
CA ASN A 108 8.82 13.54 17.26
C ASN A 108 8.69 12.61 16.06
N ILE A 109 7.54 12.61 15.36
CA ILE A 109 7.38 11.84 14.11
C ILE A 109 8.30 12.39 13.01
N GLN A 110 8.38 13.71 12.84
CA GLN A 110 9.27 14.32 11.85
C GLN A 110 10.76 14.00 12.13
N GLU A 111 11.18 14.13 13.37
CA GLU A 111 12.56 13.79 13.76
C GLU A 111 12.87 12.32 13.45
N PHE A 112 11.94 11.42 13.76
CA PHE A 112 12.06 10.00 13.45
C PHE A 112 12.20 9.74 11.94
N VAL A 113 11.39 10.41 11.11
CA VAL A 113 11.46 10.27 9.65
C VAL A 113 12.80 10.79 9.13
N HIS A 114 13.23 11.99 9.52
CA HIS A 114 14.53 12.56 9.11
C HIS A 114 15.71 11.67 9.53
N GLU A 115 15.67 11.13 10.74
CA GLU A 115 16.71 10.22 11.23
C GLU A 115 16.73 8.92 10.43
N SER A 116 15.56 8.39 10.08
CA SER A 116 15.44 7.18 9.27
C SER A 116 16.01 7.38 7.85
N TYR A 117 15.75 8.53 7.22
CA TYR A 117 16.37 8.91 5.94
C TYR A 117 17.89 8.97 6.04
N ARG A 118 18.39 9.62 7.09
CA ARG A 118 19.84 9.74 7.33
C ARG A 118 20.50 8.37 7.53
N GLN A 119 19.89 7.48 8.32
CA GLN A 119 20.40 6.14 8.58
C GLN A 119 20.35 5.25 7.33
N ALA A 120 19.34 5.42 6.50
CA ALA A 120 19.21 4.70 5.23
C ALA A 120 20.18 5.22 4.15
N GLY A 121 20.81 6.38 4.33
CA GLY A 121 21.67 7.01 3.33
C GLY A 121 20.88 7.63 2.16
N PHE A 122 19.59 7.91 2.35
CA PHE A 122 18.75 8.51 1.33
C PHE A 122 18.44 9.97 1.64
N THR A 123 18.08 10.70 0.59
CA THR A 123 17.50 12.05 0.66
C THR A 123 16.14 12.02 -0.06
N PRO A 124 15.24 12.99 0.19
CA PRO A 124 13.97 13.06 -0.53
C PRO A 124 14.12 13.05 -2.06
N ASP A 125 15.20 13.64 -2.58
CA ASP A 125 15.46 13.71 -4.03
C ASP A 125 15.87 12.36 -4.64
N THR A 126 16.43 11.45 -3.83
CA THR A 126 16.86 10.11 -4.28
C THR A 126 15.76 9.05 -4.23
N VAL A 127 14.57 9.42 -3.78
CA VAL A 127 13.40 8.55 -3.72
C VAL A 127 12.44 8.94 -4.84
N ASP A 128 12.01 7.98 -5.65
CA ASP A 128 11.17 8.22 -6.83
C ASP A 128 9.70 8.34 -6.47
N THR A 129 9.25 7.59 -5.47
CA THR A 129 7.86 7.56 -5.01
C THR A 129 7.76 7.21 -3.53
N GLY A 130 6.61 7.45 -2.92
CA GLY A 130 6.39 7.05 -1.55
C GLY A 130 4.93 7.14 -1.12
N ALA A 131 4.61 6.49 -0.02
CA ALA A 131 3.30 6.54 0.61
C ALA A 131 3.43 6.82 2.10
N VAL A 132 2.65 7.77 2.60
CA VAL A 132 2.42 7.97 4.03
C VAL A 132 1.02 7.48 4.34
N ILE A 133 0.91 6.51 5.23
CA ILE A 133 -0.38 5.96 5.63
C ILE A 133 -0.60 6.31 7.09
N ILE A 134 -1.80 6.78 7.38
CA ILE A 134 -2.28 6.89 8.76
C ILE A 134 -3.35 5.82 8.96
N THR A 135 -3.17 4.97 9.97
CA THR A 135 -3.98 3.77 10.14
C THR A 135 -4.65 3.70 11.53
N GLY A 136 -5.73 2.93 11.61
CA GLY A 136 -6.43 2.62 12.86
C GLY A 136 -6.94 3.84 13.61
N GLU A 137 -6.86 3.83 14.94
CA GLU A 137 -7.30 4.92 15.81
C GLU A 137 -6.51 6.23 15.60
N ALA A 138 -5.33 6.19 14.98
CA ALA A 138 -4.57 7.40 14.63
C ALA A 138 -5.35 8.30 13.65
N LEU A 139 -6.19 7.72 12.80
CA LEU A 139 -7.08 8.48 11.89
C LEU A 139 -8.10 9.36 12.61
N LYS A 140 -8.53 8.96 13.81
CA LYS A 140 -9.52 9.69 14.60
C LYS A 140 -8.90 10.86 15.37
N LYS A 141 -7.56 11.03 15.31
CA LYS A 141 -6.88 12.11 16.04
C LYS A 141 -7.07 13.45 15.32
N GLU A 142 -7.15 14.52 16.09
CA GLU A 142 -7.45 15.87 15.61
C GLU A 142 -6.45 16.39 14.57
N ASN A 143 -5.19 15.93 14.65
CA ASN A 143 -4.11 16.36 13.76
C ASN A 143 -3.66 15.28 12.75
N ALA A 144 -4.42 14.21 12.53
CA ALA A 144 -4.08 13.16 11.56
C ALA A 144 -3.92 13.73 10.14
N ARG A 145 -4.91 14.50 9.68
CA ARG A 145 -4.87 15.14 8.36
C ARG A 145 -3.73 16.16 8.21
N PRO A 146 -3.51 17.11 9.15
CA PRO A 146 -2.35 17.99 9.10
C PRO A 146 -1.00 17.27 9.04
N ILE A 147 -0.85 16.14 9.73
CA ILE A 147 0.37 15.33 9.69
C ILE A 147 0.58 14.79 8.28
N SER A 148 -0.45 14.22 7.67
CA SER A 148 -0.33 13.68 6.34
C SER A 148 0.02 14.76 5.29
N GLU A 149 -0.62 15.93 5.37
CA GLU A 149 -0.33 17.06 4.49
C GLU A 149 1.10 17.61 4.68
N LEU A 150 1.62 17.58 5.91
CA LEU A 150 2.98 18.02 6.22
C LEU A 150 4.01 17.13 5.53
N PHE A 151 3.88 15.82 5.65
CA PHE A 151 4.79 14.88 5.00
C PHE A 151 4.68 14.92 3.48
N ALA A 152 3.50 15.09 2.93
CA ALA A 152 3.31 15.29 1.49
C ALA A 152 4.08 16.51 0.97
N LYS A 153 4.09 17.63 1.72
CA LYS A 153 4.80 18.85 1.33
C LYS A 153 6.31 18.78 1.49
N GLU A 154 6.79 18.18 2.61
CA GLU A 154 8.24 18.13 2.90
C GLU A 154 8.97 17.15 1.99
N SER A 155 8.33 16.09 1.60
CA SER A 155 8.96 15.02 0.84
C SER A 155 8.72 15.10 -0.66
N GLY A 156 7.87 16.02 -1.14
CA GLY A 156 7.67 16.37 -2.55
C GLY A 156 7.20 15.27 -3.51
N LYS A 157 7.18 14.02 -3.05
CA LYS A 157 6.91 12.84 -3.89
C LYS A 157 6.03 11.82 -3.16
N PHE A 158 5.34 12.21 -2.08
CA PHE A 158 4.58 11.29 -1.26
C PHE A 158 3.08 11.44 -1.41
N ILE A 159 2.47 10.28 -1.39
CA ILE A 159 1.05 10.14 -1.19
C ILE A 159 0.74 10.13 0.29
N CYS A 160 -0.26 10.87 0.66
CA CYS A 160 -0.89 10.71 1.95
C CYS A 160 -2.23 10.04 1.80
N ALA A 161 -2.29 8.79 2.22
CA ALA A 161 -3.53 8.04 2.26
C ALA A 161 -3.97 7.83 3.72
N SER A 162 -5.24 8.10 3.98
CA SER A 162 -5.90 7.53 5.15
C SER A 162 -6.45 6.16 4.74
N ALA A 163 -5.84 5.09 5.21
CA ALA A 163 -6.36 3.77 4.96
C ALA A 163 -7.47 3.44 5.96
N GLY A 164 -8.70 3.32 5.48
CA GLY A 164 -9.77 2.72 6.25
C GLY A 164 -9.49 1.23 6.53
N PRO A 165 -10.23 0.59 7.46
CA PRO A 165 -9.94 -0.76 7.91
C PRO A 165 -9.85 -1.81 6.80
N ASN A 166 -10.70 -1.71 5.80
CA ASN A 166 -10.70 -2.62 4.65
C ASN A 166 -9.46 -2.42 3.78
N HIS A 167 -9.09 -1.18 3.49
CA HIS A 167 -7.88 -0.87 2.72
C HIS A 167 -6.61 -1.30 3.48
N GLU A 168 -6.57 -1.10 4.79
CA GLU A 168 -5.49 -1.57 5.65
C GLU A 168 -5.36 -3.10 5.60
N ALA A 169 -6.49 -3.84 5.61
CA ALA A 169 -6.51 -5.30 5.43
C ALA A 169 -5.91 -5.74 4.09
N LEU A 170 -6.26 -5.04 3.01
CA LEU A 170 -5.75 -5.29 1.66
C LEU A 170 -4.22 -5.07 1.61
N LEU A 171 -3.75 -3.91 2.08
CA LEU A 171 -2.33 -3.58 2.08
C LEU A 171 -1.51 -4.57 2.90
N ALA A 172 -2.01 -4.97 4.08
CA ALA A 172 -1.36 -5.96 4.91
C ALA A 172 -1.27 -7.32 4.21
N ALA A 173 -2.32 -7.75 3.51
CA ALA A 173 -2.35 -9.02 2.78
C ALA A 173 -1.33 -9.06 1.62
N HIS A 174 -1.17 -7.95 0.90
CA HIS A 174 -0.12 -7.82 -0.13
C HIS A 174 1.28 -7.79 0.49
N GLY A 175 1.50 -6.90 1.46
CA GLY A 175 2.83 -6.69 2.03
C GLY A 175 3.37 -7.86 2.84
N CYS A 176 2.51 -8.71 3.43
CA CYS A 176 2.95 -9.92 4.14
C CYS A 176 3.17 -11.14 3.24
N GLY A 177 2.90 -11.03 1.93
CA GLY A 177 3.04 -12.12 0.97
C GLY A 177 1.84 -13.08 0.90
N ALA A 178 0.73 -12.82 1.63
CA ALA A 178 -0.43 -13.72 1.64
C ALA A 178 -1.11 -13.81 0.26
N VAL A 179 -1.14 -12.71 -0.50
CA VAL A 179 -1.68 -12.68 -1.87
C VAL A 179 -0.80 -13.53 -2.80
N ALA A 180 0.51 -13.34 -2.76
CA ALA A 180 1.46 -14.12 -3.56
C ALA A 180 1.43 -15.62 -3.21
N LEU A 181 1.29 -15.97 -1.92
CA LEU A 181 1.10 -17.35 -1.48
C LEU A 181 -0.19 -17.95 -2.07
N SER A 182 -1.30 -17.20 -2.01
CA SER A 182 -2.59 -17.64 -2.55
C SER A 182 -2.53 -17.90 -4.06
N GLU A 183 -1.84 -17.04 -4.81
CA GLU A 183 -1.65 -17.17 -6.25
C GLU A 183 -0.76 -18.37 -6.60
N SER A 184 0.42 -18.46 -5.99
CA SER A 184 1.41 -19.51 -6.30
C SER A 184 0.93 -20.91 -5.96
N GLU A 185 0.19 -21.08 -4.85
CA GLU A 185 -0.35 -22.37 -4.40
C GLU A 185 -1.77 -22.64 -4.95
N SER A 186 -2.37 -21.68 -5.68
CA SER A 186 -3.78 -21.73 -6.11
C SER A 186 -4.73 -22.04 -4.95
N ALA A 187 -4.52 -21.41 -3.81
CA ALA A 187 -5.11 -21.72 -2.51
C ALA A 187 -5.99 -20.61 -1.96
N THR A 188 -6.89 -20.98 -1.03
CA THR A 188 -7.62 -20.01 -0.20
C THR A 188 -6.79 -19.67 1.03
N VAL A 189 -6.39 -18.41 1.14
CA VAL A 189 -5.58 -17.88 2.25
C VAL A 189 -6.41 -16.89 3.08
N LEU A 190 -6.34 -17.02 4.40
CA LEU A 190 -6.86 -16.04 5.34
C LEU A 190 -5.69 -15.29 5.96
N ASN A 191 -5.52 -14.01 5.62
CA ASN A 191 -4.60 -13.14 6.34
C ASN A 191 -5.29 -12.54 7.56
N ILE A 192 -4.60 -12.56 8.72
CA ILE A 192 -5.05 -12.00 9.99
C ILE A 192 -4.01 -10.99 10.45
N ASP A 193 -4.29 -9.71 10.22
CA ASP A 193 -3.42 -8.60 10.59
C ASP A 193 -3.76 -8.11 11.99
N VAL A 194 -2.92 -8.46 12.97
CA VAL A 194 -3.17 -8.15 14.38
C VAL A 194 -2.31 -6.98 14.83
N GLY A 195 -2.93 -5.82 14.89
CA GLY A 195 -2.30 -4.58 15.32
C GLY A 195 -2.46 -4.27 16.82
N GLY A 196 -2.17 -3.03 17.18
CA GLY A 196 -2.31 -2.58 18.57
C GLY A 196 -3.75 -2.29 19.00
N GLY A 197 -4.56 -1.68 18.15
CA GLY A 197 -5.94 -1.33 18.46
C GLY A 197 -6.98 -2.21 17.79
N THR A 198 -6.67 -2.75 16.64
CA THR A 198 -7.60 -3.47 15.77
C THR A 198 -6.98 -4.71 15.16
N THR A 199 -7.80 -5.66 14.76
CA THR A 199 -7.42 -6.80 13.94
C THR A 199 -8.21 -6.76 12.65
N LYS A 200 -7.53 -6.96 11.50
CA LYS A 200 -8.13 -7.03 10.19
C LYS A 200 -8.02 -8.44 9.63
N LEU A 201 -9.02 -8.85 8.91
CA LEU A 201 -9.06 -10.12 8.22
C LEU A 201 -9.20 -9.88 6.72
N CYS A 202 -8.46 -10.66 5.92
CA CYS A 202 -8.49 -10.58 4.47
C CYS A 202 -8.56 -11.99 3.89
N LEU A 203 -9.61 -12.30 3.16
CA LEU A 203 -9.80 -13.57 2.49
C LEU A 203 -9.31 -13.46 1.06
N ILE A 204 -8.43 -14.36 0.65
CA ILE A 204 -7.77 -14.33 -0.65
C ILE A 204 -7.99 -15.68 -1.31
N ARG A 205 -8.41 -15.68 -2.59
CA ARG A 205 -8.59 -16.90 -3.40
C ARG A 205 -7.85 -16.74 -4.71
N ASN A 206 -6.91 -17.64 -4.98
CA ASN A 206 -6.14 -17.65 -6.23
C ASN A 206 -5.49 -16.27 -6.54
N GLY A 207 -4.90 -15.64 -5.53
CA GLY A 207 -4.27 -14.32 -5.66
C GLY A 207 -5.22 -13.12 -5.65
N VAL A 208 -6.54 -13.33 -5.58
CA VAL A 208 -7.54 -12.26 -5.57
C VAL A 208 -8.12 -12.08 -4.18
N VAL A 209 -8.10 -10.85 -3.65
CA VAL A 209 -8.81 -10.51 -2.41
C VAL A 209 -10.31 -10.51 -2.67
N THR A 210 -11.04 -11.36 -1.98
CA THR A 210 -12.48 -11.53 -2.19
C THR A 210 -13.33 -10.92 -1.08
N SER A 211 -12.79 -10.79 0.13
CA SER A 211 -13.55 -10.24 1.26
C SER A 211 -12.63 -9.77 2.38
N THR A 212 -13.02 -8.73 3.10
CA THR A 212 -12.29 -8.19 4.25
C THR A 212 -13.23 -7.95 5.41
N ALA A 213 -12.69 -7.95 6.63
CA ALA A 213 -13.40 -7.52 7.83
C ALA A 213 -12.41 -6.93 8.85
N ALA A 214 -12.91 -6.14 9.78
CA ALA A 214 -12.12 -5.59 10.88
C ALA A 214 -12.88 -5.63 12.20
N ILE A 215 -12.14 -5.88 13.27
CA ILE A 215 -12.67 -5.96 14.63
C ILE A 215 -11.80 -5.14 15.59
N SER A 216 -12.43 -4.49 16.58
CA SER A 216 -11.80 -3.67 17.62
C SER A 216 -11.14 -4.52 18.71
N VAL A 217 -10.23 -5.42 18.32
CA VAL A 217 -9.35 -6.13 19.24
C VAL A 217 -7.90 -5.99 18.82
N GLY A 218 -7.02 -5.71 19.78
CA GLY A 218 -5.61 -5.48 19.50
C GLY A 218 -4.77 -5.42 20.78
N ALA A 219 -3.46 -5.55 20.65
CA ALA A 219 -2.54 -5.71 21.76
C ALA A 219 -2.47 -4.52 22.74
N ARG A 220 -2.77 -3.30 22.26
CA ARG A 220 -2.60 -2.04 23.00
C ARG A 220 -3.93 -1.34 23.33
N LEU A 221 -5.03 -2.08 23.38
CA LEU A 221 -6.27 -1.56 23.96
C LEU A 221 -6.08 -1.16 25.43
N ILE A 222 -5.18 -1.88 26.12
CA ILE A 222 -4.62 -1.52 27.42
C ILE A 222 -3.10 -1.48 27.28
N ALA A 223 -2.48 -0.37 27.73
CA ALA A 223 -1.03 -0.30 27.89
C ALA A 223 -0.69 0.12 29.33
N PHE A 224 0.50 -0.29 29.79
CA PHE A 224 0.95 -0.08 31.16
C PHE A 224 2.46 0.17 31.21
N ASP A 225 2.91 0.84 32.27
CA ASP A 225 4.32 1.10 32.53
C ASP A 225 5.03 -0.10 33.20
N ASP A 226 6.32 0.09 33.54
CA ASP A 226 7.16 -0.94 34.17
C ASP A 226 6.69 -1.32 35.58
N GLU A 227 5.84 -0.49 36.21
CA GLU A 227 5.19 -0.76 37.50
C GLU A 227 3.76 -1.27 37.34
N ASP A 228 3.40 -1.73 36.15
CA ASP A 228 2.06 -2.21 35.78
C ASP A 228 0.94 -1.18 35.96
N ARG A 229 1.23 0.12 35.95
CA ARG A 229 0.21 1.16 35.98
C ARG A 229 -0.32 1.44 34.58
N VAL A 230 -1.63 1.44 34.44
CA VAL A 230 -2.31 1.68 33.16
C VAL A 230 -1.99 3.09 32.66
N THR A 231 -1.34 3.17 31.51
CA THR A 231 -0.99 4.40 30.80
C THR A 231 -1.90 4.69 29.62
N ARG A 232 -2.59 3.65 29.11
CA ARG A 232 -3.54 3.74 28.01
C ARG A 232 -4.71 2.79 28.26
N LEU A 233 -5.92 3.29 28.01
CA LEU A 233 -7.17 2.53 28.14
C LEU A 233 -8.14 3.02 27.06
N GLU A 234 -8.34 2.21 26.04
CA GLU A 234 -9.21 2.52 24.92
C GLU A 234 -10.67 2.13 25.23
N GLU A 235 -11.62 2.75 24.53
CA GLU A 235 -13.05 2.51 24.76
C GLU A 235 -13.45 1.01 24.64
N PRO A 236 -12.99 0.23 23.64
CA PRO A 236 -13.28 -1.21 23.60
C PRO A 236 -12.74 -1.96 24.83
N ALA A 237 -11.62 -1.50 25.41
CA ALA A 237 -11.12 -2.12 26.63
C ALA A 237 -12.03 -1.91 27.82
N ILE A 238 -12.61 -0.71 27.97
CA ILE A 238 -13.54 -0.40 29.04
C ILE A 238 -14.78 -1.30 28.94
N VAL A 239 -15.30 -1.51 27.72
CA VAL A 239 -16.44 -2.40 27.47
C VAL A 239 -16.14 -3.82 27.91
N LEU A 240 -14.99 -4.40 27.49
CA LEU A 240 -14.61 -5.77 27.85
C LEU A 240 -14.28 -5.92 29.33
N LEU A 241 -13.63 -4.94 29.97
CA LEU A 241 -13.37 -4.97 31.40
C LEU A 241 -14.66 -5.01 32.20
N ASN A 242 -15.64 -4.18 31.84
CA ASN A 242 -16.96 -4.19 32.46
C ASN A 242 -17.68 -5.53 32.28
N GLU A 243 -17.63 -6.12 31.07
CA GLU A 243 -18.17 -7.47 30.80
C GLU A 243 -17.52 -8.53 31.70
N LEU A 244 -16.21 -8.42 31.92
CA LEU A 244 -15.44 -9.32 32.77
C LEU A 244 -15.57 -9.03 34.28
N GLY A 245 -16.26 -7.95 34.64
CA GLY A 245 -16.46 -7.54 36.04
C GLY A 245 -15.23 -6.86 36.68
N PHE A 246 -14.35 -6.29 35.87
CA PHE A 246 -13.19 -5.54 36.34
C PHE A 246 -13.41 -4.03 36.21
N ASP A 247 -13.07 -3.30 37.26
CA ASP A 247 -13.02 -1.83 37.25
C ASP A 247 -11.55 -1.40 37.19
N LEU A 248 -11.16 -0.76 36.09
CA LEU A 248 -9.78 -0.32 35.83
C LEU A 248 -9.79 1.08 35.21
N SER A 249 -8.90 1.93 35.70
CA SER A 249 -8.76 3.33 35.25
C SER A 249 -7.29 3.67 35.01
N LEU A 250 -7.04 4.75 34.27
CA LEU A 250 -5.68 5.28 34.06
C LEU A 250 -4.95 5.52 35.39
N GLY A 251 -3.71 5.13 35.48
CA GLY A 251 -2.84 5.22 36.65
C GLY A 251 -3.02 4.10 37.68
N GLN A 252 -4.06 3.28 37.58
CA GLN A 252 -4.23 2.11 38.44
C GLN A 252 -3.32 0.94 37.99
N SER A 253 -2.92 0.08 38.94
CA SER A 253 -2.14 -1.10 38.64
C SER A 253 -3.03 -2.22 38.10
N ILE A 254 -2.61 -2.82 37.00
CA ILE A 254 -3.28 -3.97 36.38
C ILE A 254 -2.60 -5.28 36.82
N SER A 255 -3.39 -6.20 37.39
CA SER A 255 -2.87 -7.48 37.85
C SER A 255 -2.75 -8.51 36.71
N GLU A 256 -1.85 -9.48 36.87
CA GLU A 256 -1.66 -10.59 35.91
C GLU A 256 -2.95 -11.37 35.59
N PRO A 257 -3.82 -11.71 36.57
CA PRO A 257 -5.10 -12.37 36.26
C PRO A 257 -6.01 -11.54 35.36
N VAL A 258 -6.02 -10.21 35.52
CA VAL A 258 -6.82 -9.29 34.67
C VAL A 258 -6.24 -9.26 33.25
N LYS A 259 -4.91 -9.16 33.09
CA LYS A 259 -4.23 -9.21 31.80
C LYS A 259 -4.54 -10.50 31.05
N GLU A 260 -4.49 -11.65 31.75
CA GLU A 260 -4.78 -12.98 31.17
C GLU A 260 -6.26 -13.09 30.75
N ALA A 261 -7.19 -12.72 31.62
CA ALA A 261 -8.62 -12.80 31.34
C ALA A 261 -8.99 -11.92 30.15
N PHE A 262 -8.43 -10.71 30.11
CA PHE A 262 -8.67 -9.76 29.02
C PHE A 262 -8.12 -10.27 27.69
N ALA A 263 -6.87 -10.75 27.65
CA ALA A 263 -6.26 -11.31 26.45
C ALA A 263 -7.04 -12.54 25.93
N ALA A 264 -7.48 -13.43 26.83
CA ALA A 264 -8.30 -14.57 26.47
C ALA A 264 -9.66 -14.15 25.89
N ARG A 265 -10.28 -13.08 26.43
CA ARG A 265 -11.56 -12.56 25.92
C ARG A 265 -11.41 -11.98 24.52
N MET A 266 -10.35 -11.20 24.25
CA MET A 266 -10.03 -10.70 22.92
C MET A 266 -9.83 -11.84 21.92
N ALA A 267 -9.04 -12.85 22.26
CA ALA A 267 -8.80 -14.00 21.40
C ALA A 267 -10.09 -14.78 21.10
N LYS A 268 -10.99 -14.88 22.07
CA LYS A 268 -12.31 -15.50 21.88
C LYS A 268 -13.17 -14.72 20.90
N LEU A 269 -13.18 -13.38 20.96
CA LEU A 269 -13.90 -12.54 19.99
C LEU A 269 -13.36 -12.72 18.57
N LEU A 270 -12.03 -12.67 18.41
CA LEU A 270 -11.39 -12.93 17.12
C LEU A 270 -11.74 -14.33 16.60
N SER A 271 -11.67 -15.35 17.44
CA SER A 271 -12.03 -16.72 17.09
C SER A 271 -13.50 -16.87 16.66
N GLN A 272 -14.42 -16.13 17.31
CA GLN A 272 -15.84 -16.10 16.89
C GLN A 272 -15.99 -15.55 15.47
N VAL A 273 -15.32 -14.43 15.16
CA VAL A 273 -15.36 -13.83 13.81
C VAL A 273 -14.81 -14.81 12.77
N ILE A 274 -13.64 -15.43 13.04
CA ILE A 274 -13.04 -16.45 12.18
C ILE A 274 -13.97 -17.64 11.96
N GLN A 275 -14.72 -18.07 12.97
CA GLN A 275 -15.66 -19.18 12.87
C GLN A 275 -17.05 -18.78 12.33
N LYS A 276 -17.25 -17.52 11.94
CA LYS A 276 -18.57 -16.97 11.58
C LYS A 276 -19.63 -17.11 12.67
N ILE A 277 -19.21 -17.10 13.92
CA ILE A 277 -20.13 -17.06 15.05
C ILE A 277 -20.48 -15.60 15.31
N PRO A 278 -21.75 -15.20 15.22
CA PRO A 278 -22.15 -13.81 15.43
C PRO A 278 -21.70 -13.29 16.79
N LEU A 279 -21.20 -12.07 16.82
CA LEU A 279 -21.02 -11.32 18.06
C LEU A 279 -22.40 -10.83 18.51
N THR A 280 -22.63 -10.81 19.79
CA THR A 280 -23.95 -10.46 20.36
C THR A 280 -23.84 -9.53 21.57
N GLY A 281 -24.87 -8.74 21.82
CA GLY A 281 -24.93 -7.81 22.95
C GLY A 281 -23.86 -6.74 22.82
N VAL A 282 -23.15 -6.44 23.90
CA VAL A 282 -22.13 -5.39 23.96
C VAL A 282 -20.95 -5.61 23.01
N THR A 283 -20.81 -6.81 22.45
CA THR A 283 -19.70 -7.12 21.53
C THR A 283 -20.05 -6.96 20.06
N GLU A 284 -21.30 -6.70 19.70
CA GLU A 284 -21.69 -6.40 18.31
C GLU A 284 -20.93 -5.21 17.75
N GLU A 285 -20.74 -4.16 18.54
CA GLU A 285 -20.04 -2.92 18.17
C GLU A 285 -18.52 -3.11 17.98
N PHE A 286 -17.98 -4.28 18.30
CA PHE A 286 -16.57 -4.60 18.03
C PHE A 286 -16.29 -4.85 16.56
N LEU A 287 -17.29 -5.23 15.76
CA LEU A 287 -17.15 -5.26 14.30
C LEU A 287 -17.11 -3.81 13.80
N ILE A 288 -15.99 -3.45 13.16
CA ILE A 288 -15.76 -2.12 12.58
C ILE A 288 -16.33 -2.04 11.17
N THR A 289 -16.34 -3.16 10.47
CA THR A 289 -16.83 -3.32 9.10
C THR A 289 -17.89 -4.41 9.06
N ASP A 290 -18.60 -4.53 7.95
CA ASP A 290 -19.48 -5.66 7.72
C ASP A 290 -18.71 -6.99 7.80
N PRO A 291 -19.37 -8.09 8.23
CA PRO A 291 -18.78 -9.41 8.20
C PRO A 291 -18.41 -9.83 6.78
N MET A 292 -17.38 -10.67 6.62
CA MET A 292 -17.00 -11.25 5.32
C MET A 292 -18.14 -12.11 4.76
N GLU A 293 -18.92 -11.59 3.81
CA GLU A 293 -20.10 -12.28 3.26
C GLU A 293 -19.73 -13.57 2.54
N ASP A 294 -18.72 -13.52 1.68
CA ASP A 294 -18.28 -14.65 0.86
C ASP A 294 -17.50 -15.72 1.64
N TYR A 295 -17.10 -15.45 2.87
CA TYR A 295 -16.39 -16.41 3.72
C TYR A 295 -17.35 -17.45 4.30
N GLN A 296 -17.04 -18.75 4.11
CA GLN A 296 -17.87 -19.86 4.59
C GLN A 296 -17.41 -20.46 5.93
N GLY A 297 -16.30 -20.00 6.45
CA GLY A 297 -15.71 -20.45 7.70
C GLY A 297 -14.38 -21.18 7.53
N PRO A 298 -13.78 -21.65 8.63
CA PRO A 298 -12.41 -22.17 8.62
C PRO A 298 -12.15 -23.36 7.69
N SER A 299 -13.21 -24.11 7.34
CA SER A 299 -13.08 -25.33 6.52
C SER A 299 -12.70 -25.07 5.06
N GLU A 300 -12.89 -23.84 4.57
CA GLU A 300 -12.49 -23.45 3.22
C GLU A 300 -11.05 -22.90 3.15
N VAL A 301 -10.42 -22.64 4.30
CA VAL A 301 -9.09 -22.00 4.36
C VAL A 301 -8.01 -23.07 4.29
N ASP A 302 -7.16 -22.97 3.27
CA ASP A 302 -5.99 -23.82 3.12
C ASP A 302 -4.83 -23.34 3.98
N PHE A 303 -4.59 -22.02 4.01
CA PHE A 303 -3.52 -21.40 4.79
C PHE A 303 -4.01 -20.19 5.57
N VAL A 304 -3.43 -19.99 6.74
CA VAL A 304 -3.56 -18.79 7.58
C VAL A 304 -2.21 -18.11 7.67
N VAL A 305 -2.17 -16.83 7.41
CA VAL A 305 -0.98 -15.97 7.53
C VAL A 305 -1.28 -14.87 8.54
N PHE A 306 -0.37 -14.66 9.50
CA PHE A 306 -0.47 -13.54 10.43
C PHE A 306 0.43 -12.40 10.01
N SER A 307 -0.07 -11.18 10.14
CA SER A 307 0.69 -9.93 10.00
C SER A 307 0.38 -8.97 11.16
N GLY A 308 0.99 -7.78 11.14
CA GLY A 308 0.90 -6.83 12.24
C GLY A 308 1.85 -7.14 13.39
N GLY A 309 1.91 -6.23 14.37
CA GLY A 309 2.89 -6.32 15.47
C GLY A 309 2.77 -7.58 16.33
N VAL A 310 1.56 -8.13 16.49
CA VAL A 310 1.34 -9.33 17.29
C VAL A 310 1.85 -10.60 16.59
N SER A 311 1.96 -10.59 15.27
CA SER A 311 2.49 -11.73 14.51
C SER A 311 3.93 -12.07 14.89
N GLU A 312 4.73 -11.08 15.29
CA GLU A 312 6.11 -11.27 15.73
C GLU A 312 6.18 -12.24 16.94
N TYR A 313 5.21 -12.15 17.85
CA TYR A 313 5.09 -13.08 18.99
C TYR A 313 4.52 -14.43 18.56
N ILE A 314 3.56 -14.47 17.64
CA ILE A 314 2.95 -15.71 17.14
C ILE A 314 3.99 -16.59 16.47
N TYR A 315 4.89 -15.99 15.69
CA TYR A 315 5.99 -16.69 15.01
C TYR A 315 7.24 -16.87 15.88
N GLY A 316 7.28 -16.24 17.07
CA GLY A 316 8.43 -16.34 17.99
C GLY A 316 9.63 -15.50 17.57
N HIS A 317 9.44 -14.48 16.76
CA HIS A 317 10.49 -13.54 16.32
C HIS A 317 10.83 -12.51 17.39
N ASP A 318 9.88 -12.17 18.25
CA ASP A 318 10.05 -11.20 19.34
C ASP A 318 9.63 -11.82 20.67
N ALA A 319 10.35 -11.47 21.73
CA ALA A 319 10.05 -11.85 23.11
C ALA A 319 10.01 -10.63 24.05
N ALA A 320 10.26 -9.40 23.52
CA ALA A 320 10.26 -8.19 24.30
C ALA A 320 8.83 -7.81 24.74
N SER A 321 8.73 -7.13 25.88
CA SER A 321 7.46 -6.53 26.32
C SER A 321 7.50 -5.04 26.03
N TYR A 322 6.43 -4.53 25.43
CA TYR A 322 6.27 -3.11 25.12
C TYR A 322 5.21 -2.44 26.03
N GLY A 323 5.03 -2.97 27.23
CA GLY A 323 4.03 -2.45 28.17
C GLY A 323 2.59 -2.65 27.66
N ASP A 324 2.31 -3.78 27.01
CA ASP A 324 1.00 -4.12 26.46
C ASP A 324 0.67 -5.62 26.55
N LEU A 325 -0.44 -6.01 25.97
CA LEU A 325 -0.94 -7.39 26.03
C LEU A 325 -0.45 -8.26 24.85
N GLY A 326 0.43 -7.78 23.97
CA GLY A 326 0.90 -8.48 22.77
C GLY A 326 1.32 -9.93 22.99
N PRO A 327 2.28 -10.24 23.91
CA PRO A 327 2.71 -11.60 24.17
C PRO A 327 1.58 -12.52 24.68
N LYS A 328 0.68 -11.98 25.52
CA LYS A 328 -0.44 -12.76 26.08
C LYS A 328 -1.51 -13.00 25.02
N PHE A 329 -1.83 -11.98 24.26
CA PHE A 329 -2.81 -12.06 23.17
C PHE A 329 -2.36 -13.02 22.08
N ALA A 330 -1.10 -12.98 21.66
CA ALA A 330 -0.51 -13.92 20.70
C ALA A 330 -0.64 -15.39 21.17
N ARG A 331 -0.33 -15.65 22.43
CA ARG A 331 -0.48 -16.99 23.02
C ARG A 331 -1.94 -17.45 22.99
N GLN A 332 -2.87 -16.60 23.43
CA GLN A 332 -4.30 -16.92 23.46
C GLN A 332 -4.88 -17.13 22.05
N ILE A 333 -4.42 -16.36 21.05
CA ILE A 333 -4.74 -16.59 19.63
C ILE A 333 -4.25 -17.96 19.21
N GLY A 334 -2.97 -18.29 19.44
CA GLY A 334 -2.38 -19.56 19.07
C GLY A 334 -3.14 -20.75 19.65
N ASP A 335 -3.53 -20.67 20.92
CA ASP A 335 -4.30 -21.74 21.58
C ASP A 335 -5.74 -21.84 21.04
N SER A 336 -6.39 -20.73 20.76
CA SER A 336 -7.74 -20.69 20.20
C SER A 336 -7.78 -21.27 18.78
N LEU A 337 -6.78 -20.97 17.96
CA LEU A 337 -6.75 -21.38 16.55
C LEU A 337 -6.33 -22.83 16.35
N LYS A 338 -5.57 -23.44 17.28
CA LYS A 338 -5.30 -24.90 17.28
C LYS A 338 -6.57 -25.73 17.32
N ALA A 339 -7.64 -25.19 17.92
CA ALA A 339 -8.94 -25.86 17.95
C ALA A 339 -9.77 -25.66 16.67
N VAL A 340 -9.41 -24.67 15.85
CA VAL A 340 -10.17 -24.25 14.66
C VAL A 340 -9.54 -24.76 13.38
N PHE A 341 -8.21 -24.67 13.26
CA PHE A 341 -7.45 -25.05 12.07
C PHE A 341 -6.62 -26.32 12.31
N LYS A 342 -6.38 -27.05 11.22
CA LYS A 342 -5.51 -28.24 11.26
C LYS A 342 -4.05 -27.82 11.47
N GLU A 343 -3.25 -28.75 12.00
CA GLU A 343 -1.80 -28.56 12.08
C GLU A 343 -1.22 -28.33 10.66
N GLY A 344 -0.32 -27.35 10.54
CA GLY A 344 0.31 -26.98 9.26
C GLY A 344 -0.49 -26.00 8.40
N THR A 345 -1.70 -25.57 8.82
CA THR A 345 -2.46 -24.53 8.11
C THR A 345 -1.79 -23.14 8.27
N VAL A 346 -1.19 -22.86 9.43
CA VAL A 346 -0.51 -21.58 9.65
C VAL A 346 0.81 -21.55 8.88
N ARG A 347 0.97 -20.54 8.02
CA ARG A 347 2.20 -20.25 7.27
C ARG A 347 2.84 -18.98 7.80
N GLN A 348 4.17 -18.96 7.76
CA GLN A 348 4.91 -17.77 8.13
C GLN A 348 4.75 -16.70 7.06
N ALA A 349 4.54 -15.44 7.47
CA ALA A 349 4.54 -14.29 6.59
C ALA A 349 5.97 -13.94 6.15
N ASP A 350 6.09 -13.35 4.98
CA ASP A 350 7.36 -12.75 4.52
C ASP A 350 7.71 -11.53 5.37
N GLU A 351 6.70 -10.73 5.75
CA GLU A 351 6.81 -9.56 6.62
C GLU A 351 5.66 -9.56 7.64
N GLY A 352 5.99 -9.26 8.90
CA GLY A 352 5.01 -9.19 9.99
C GLY A 352 4.51 -7.77 10.24
N ILE A 353 5.14 -7.07 11.19
CA ILE A 353 4.74 -5.74 11.65
C ILE A 353 4.78 -4.65 10.55
N ARG A 354 5.57 -4.86 9.48
CA ARG A 354 5.73 -3.91 8.37
C ARG A 354 4.86 -4.22 7.16
N ALA A 355 3.99 -5.20 7.24
CA ALA A 355 3.16 -5.65 6.13
C ALA A 355 2.36 -4.50 5.48
N THR A 356 1.65 -3.71 6.28
CA THR A 356 0.83 -2.60 5.76
C THR A 356 1.65 -1.55 5.01
N VAL A 357 2.79 -1.13 5.56
CA VAL A 357 3.65 -0.10 4.92
C VAL A 357 4.31 -0.60 3.65
N ILE A 358 4.67 -1.87 3.62
CA ILE A 358 5.26 -2.51 2.45
C ILE A 358 4.21 -2.66 1.36
N GLY A 359 3.02 -3.17 1.71
CA GLY A 359 1.90 -3.27 0.79
C GLY A 359 1.49 -1.93 0.20
N ALA A 360 1.50 -0.87 1.00
CA ALA A 360 1.24 0.47 0.50
C ALA A 360 2.27 0.94 -0.53
N GLY A 361 3.54 0.71 -0.27
CA GLY A 361 4.61 1.07 -1.21
C GLY A 361 4.59 0.27 -2.52
N GLU A 362 3.92 -0.87 -2.55
CA GLU A 362 3.84 -1.78 -3.70
C GLU A 362 2.52 -1.66 -4.47
N TYR A 363 1.41 -1.77 -3.76
CA TYR A 363 0.07 -1.86 -4.37
C TYR A 363 -0.37 -0.58 -5.08
N THR A 364 0.07 0.57 -4.59
CA THR A 364 -0.34 1.86 -5.13
C THR A 364 0.54 2.35 -6.27
N VAL A 365 1.68 1.69 -6.54
CA VAL A 365 2.64 2.15 -7.53
C VAL A 365 2.39 1.49 -8.88
N GLN A 366 2.16 2.31 -9.88
CA GLN A 366 2.13 1.95 -11.29
C GLN A 366 3.16 2.83 -12.02
N ALA A 367 3.48 2.51 -13.25
CA ALA A 367 4.26 3.40 -14.09
C ALA A 367 3.55 3.56 -15.44
N SER A 368 3.56 4.77 -15.97
CA SER A 368 3.00 5.04 -17.29
C SER A 368 3.76 4.27 -18.37
N GLY A 369 3.12 4.07 -19.51
CA GLY A 369 3.80 3.62 -20.71
C GLY A 369 4.86 4.61 -21.22
N ALA A 370 5.70 4.15 -22.15
CA ALA A 370 6.70 5.00 -22.83
C ALA A 370 6.07 5.98 -23.84
N THR A 371 4.76 6.04 -23.92
CA THR A 371 3.99 6.86 -24.85
C THR A 371 3.32 8.06 -24.19
N SER A 372 3.70 8.40 -22.96
CA SER A 372 3.23 9.61 -22.25
C SER A 372 3.43 10.88 -23.08
N HIS A 373 2.55 11.86 -22.89
CA HIS A 373 2.68 13.21 -23.45
C HIS A 373 2.75 14.24 -22.32
N LEU A 374 3.83 15.01 -22.29
CA LEU A 374 4.14 15.96 -21.23
C LEU A 374 4.49 17.32 -21.84
N SER A 375 3.51 18.20 -22.02
CA SER A 375 3.79 19.55 -22.56
C SER A 375 4.28 20.52 -21.48
N GLY A 376 3.98 20.27 -20.22
CA GLY A 376 4.37 21.10 -19.07
C GLY A 376 5.02 20.30 -17.96
N VAL A 377 6.33 20.03 -18.08
CA VAL A 377 7.09 19.30 -17.03
C VAL A 377 7.10 20.09 -15.71
N ASP A 378 7.01 21.41 -15.78
CA ASP A 378 6.93 22.28 -14.60
C ASP A 378 5.63 22.09 -13.78
N SER A 379 4.62 21.44 -14.37
CA SER A 379 3.39 21.03 -13.69
C SER A 379 3.52 19.73 -12.90
N LEU A 380 4.68 19.06 -12.99
CA LEU A 380 5.02 17.85 -12.26
C LEU A 380 6.07 18.13 -11.17
N PRO A 381 6.08 17.38 -10.06
CA PRO A 381 5.12 16.35 -9.70
C PRO A 381 3.76 16.91 -9.28
N ALA A 382 2.67 16.22 -9.66
CA ALA A 382 1.31 16.60 -9.29
C ALA A 382 0.75 15.62 -8.26
N PHE A 383 0.09 16.12 -7.21
CA PHE A 383 -0.36 15.31 -6.10
C PHE A 383 -1.84 15.48 -5.81
N GLY A 384 -2.48 14.40 -5.37
CA GLY A 384 -3.85 14.42 -4.90
C GLY A 384 -4.87 14.77 -5.99
N LEU A 385 -4.57 14.44 -7.23
CA LEU A 385 -5.48 14.65 -8.35
C LEU A 385 -6.71 13.76 -8.19
N GLN A 386 -7.88 14.34 -8.07
CA GLN A 386 -9.13 13.59 -7.99
C GLN A 386 -9.48 13.04 -9.38
N VAL A 387 -9.69 11.73 -9.46
CA VAL A 387 -10.07 11.06 -10.71
C VAL A 387 -11.53 11.31 -11.02
N VAL A 388 -11.79 11.80 -12.23
CA VAL A 388 -13.12 11.90 -12.81
C VAL A 388 -13.17 10.96 -14.01
N ARG A 389 -14.00 9.92 -13.93
CA ARG A 389 -14.15 8.89 -14.98
C ARG A 389 -15.48 9.04 -15.69
N PRO A 390 -15.51 9.69 -16.89
CA PRO A 390 -16.70 9.77 -17.70
C PRO A 390 -17.07 8.40 -18.29
N ARG A 391 -18.32 8.00 -18.22
CA ARG A 391 -18.82 6.80 -18.90
C ARG A 391 -19.19 7.16 -20.34
N MET A 392 -18.48 6.57 -21.30
CA MET A 392 -18.76 6.74 -22.73
C MET A 392 -19.80 5.70 -23.17
N ASN A 393 -21.06 6.09 -23.28
CA ASN A 393 -22.18 5.20 -23.66
C ASN A 393 -22.49 5.19 -25.18
N GLY A 394 -21.71 5.92 -25.96
CA GLY A 394 -21.88 6.05 -27.42
C GLY A 394 -23.12 6.85 -27.87
N GLN A 395 -23.98 7.28 -26.97
CA GLN A 395 -25.18 8.06 -27.26
C GLN A 395 -24.98 9.55 -26.97
N ASP A 396 -24.19 9.87 -25.96
CA ASP A 396 -23.86 11.25 -25.57
C ASP A 396 -22.57 11.74 -26.23
N SER A 397 -22.44 13.07 -26.37
CA SER A 397 -21.15 13.65 -26.75
C SER A 397 -20.14 13.49 -25.63
N VAL A 398 -18.83 13.42 -25.96
CA VAL A 398 -17.74 13.35 -24.98
C VAL A 398 -17.82 14.51 -23.98
N GLU A 399 -18.10 15.72 -24.46
CA GLU A 399 -18.33 16.91 -23.61
C GLU A 399 -19.41 16.65 -22.55
N ARG A 400 -20.57 16.11 -22.97
CA ARG A 400 -21.67 15.82 -22.05
C ARG A 400 -21.32 14.72 -21.06
N SER A 401 -20.62 13.68 -21.50
CA SER A 401 -20.16 12.59 -20.63
C SER A 401 -19.21 13.11 -19.54
N ILE A 402 -18.26 13.98 -19.90
CA ILE A 402 -17.35 14.62 -18.94
C ILE A 402 -18.14 15.53 -17.97
N GLN A 403 -19.05 16.37 -18.47
CA GLN A 403 -19.88 17.24 -17.62
C GLN A 403 -20.75 16.42 -16.65
N SER A 404 -21.32 15.31 -17.09
CA SER A 404 -22.11 14.40 -16.24
C SER A 404 -21.24 13.76 -15.15
N ALA A 405 -19.99 13.42 -15.46
CA ALA A 405 -19.05 12.88 -14.49
C ALA A 405 -18.63 13.93 -13.46
N LEU A 406 -18.34 15.16 -13.89
CA LEU A 406 -18.02 16.28 -13.00
C LEU A 406 -19.19 16.59 -12.05
N ALA A 407 -20.41 16.55 -12.53
CA ALA A 407 -21.61 16.81 -11.73
C ALA A 407 -21.81 15.81 -10.56
N LYS A 408 -21.27 14.57 -10.67
CA LYS A 408 -21.29 13.61 -9.54
C LYS A 408 -20.45 14.08 -8.34
N PHE A 409 -19.52 14.98 -8.57
CA PHE A 409 -18.65 15.58 -7.55
C PHE A 409 -19.07 17.03 -7.22
N ASP A 410 -20.31 17.40 -7.57
CA ASP A 410 -20.83 18.77 -7.39
C ASP A 410 -20.02 19.86 -8.12
N LEU A 411 -19.32 19.47 -9.20
CA LEU A 411 -18.51 20.37 -10.01
C LEU A 411 -19.29 20.84 -11.25
N THR A 412 -19.25 22.13 -11.53
CA THR A 412 -19.91 22.74 -12.69
C THR A 412 -19.01 22.84 -13.93
N GLY A 413 -17.72 22.56 -13.78
CA GLY A 413 -16.70 22.60 -14.82
C GLY A 413 -15.40 21.96 -14.37
N PHE A 414 -14.42 21.90 -15.26
CA PHE A 414 -13.09 21.41 -14.93
C PHE A 414 -12.42 22.37 -13.94
N ALA A 415 -11.82 21.84 -12.90
CA ALA A 415 -11.18 22.59 -11.83
C ALA A 415 -9.73 22.11 -11.62
N PRO A 416 -8.84 22.93 -11.02
CA PRO A 416 -7.51 22.49 -10.64
C PRO A 416 -7.55 21.27 -9.71
N GLY A 417 -6.59 20.34 -9.87
CA GLY A 417 -6.50 19.15 -9.03
C GLY A 417 -7.40 17.99 -9.47
N LEU A 418 -7.86 18.01 -10.72
CA LEU A 418 -8.61 16.91 -11.33
C LEU A 418 -7.77 16.17 -12.36
N ALA A 419 -8.00 14.86 -12.51
CA ALA A 419 -7.50 14.03 -13.60
C ALA A 419 -8.70 13.36 -14.30
N LEU A 420 -8.76 13.48 -15.64
CA LEU A 420 -9.76 12.79 -16.45
C LEU A 420 -9.26 11.38 -16.79
N ALA A 421 -9.93 10.35 -16.31
CA ALA A 421 -9.68 8.97 -16.70
C ALA A 421 -10.62 8.58 -17.84
N LEU A 422 -10.05 8.22 -18.99
CA LEU A 422 -10.81 7.95 -20.21
C LEU A 422 -10.52 6.55 -20.74
N GLU A 423 -11.59 5.82 -21.06
CA GLU A 423 -11.54 4.59 -21.82
C GLU A 423 -11.53 4.92 -23.32
N VAL A 424 -10.65 4.27 -24.06
CA VAL A 424 -10.54 4.47 -25.52
C VAL A 424 -11.08 3.27 -26.25
N GLU A 425 -12.07 3.49 -27.13
CA GLU A 425 -12.66 2.44 -27.94
C GLU A 425 -11.61 1.76 -28.85
N GLU A 426 -11.50 0.45 -28.82
CA GLU A 426 -10.57 -0.33 -29.63
C GLU A 426 -11.19 -0.82 -30.96
N PRO A 427 -10.42 -0.81 -32.06
CA PRO A 427 -9.06 -0.30 -32.20
C PRO A 427 -9.03 1.23 -32.30
N PRO A 428 -8.10 1.89 -31.56
CA PRO A 428 -7.99 3.34 -31.58
C PRO A 428 -7.61 3.84 -32.98
N ASN A 429 -8.21 4.95 -33.39
CA ASN A 429 -7.89 5.61 -34.63
C ASN A 429 -8.00 7.13 -34.48
N TYR A 430 -7.42 7.87 -35.45
CA TYR A 430 -7.40 9.34 -35.39
C TYR A 430 -8.79 9.96 -35.18
N ARG A 431 -9.86 9.42 -35.81
CA ARG A 431 -11.21 9.97 -35.66
C ARG A 431 -11.73 9.86 -34.22
N ILE A 432 -11.49 8.73 -33.58
CA ILE A 432 -11.86 8.50 -32.16
C ILE A 432 -11.08 9.48 -31.28
N LEU A 433 -9.75 9.55 -31.44
CA LEU A 433 -8.91 10.45 -30.65
C LEU A 433 -9.25 11.92 -30.86
N LYS A 434 -9.55 12.32 -32.10
CA LYS A 434 -9.98 13.69 -32.40
C LYS A 434 -11.32 14.03 -31.75
N THR A 435 -12.27 13.08 -31.75
CA THR A 435 -13.56 13.26 -31.07
C THR A 435 -13.39 13.41 -29.57
N LEU A 436 -12.50 12.60 -28.95
CA LEU A 436 -12.15 12.74 -27.54
C LEU A 436 -11.51 14.09 -27.25
N ALA A 437 -10.51 14.47 -28.04
CA ALA A 437 -9.81 15.74 -27.89
C ALA A 437 -10.73 16.95 -28.01
N ASP A 438 -11.65 16.96 -28.99
CA ASP A 438 -12.64 18.04 -29.16
C ASP A 438 -13.56 18.16 -27.95
N GLY A 439 -14.01 17.01 -27.40
CA GLY A 439 -14.85 16.99 -26.20
C GLY A 439 -14.13 17.43 -24.94
N ILE A 440 -12.87 17.03 -24.75
CA ILE A 440 -12.02 17.47 -23.64
C ILE A 440 -11.82 18.97 -23.73
N ALA A 441 -11.37 19.47 -24.89
CA ALA A 441 -11.13 20.90 -25.11
C ALA A 441 -12.38 21.75 -24.84
N ALA A 442 -13.56 21.26 -25.23
CA ALA A 442 -14.82 21.96 -24.98
C ALA A 442 -15.14 22.12 -23.48
N VAL A 443 -14.61 21.26 -22.60
CA VAL A 443 -14.82 21.33 -21.15
C VAL A 443 -13.70 22.13 -20.47
N VAL A 444 -12.43 21.80 -20.75
CA VAL A 444 -11.29 22.37 -20.02
C VAL A 444 -11.03 23.84 -20.36
N THR A 445 -11.52 24.31 -21.50
CA THR A 445 -11.44 25.74 -21.88
C THR A 445 -12.54 26.60 -21.27
N LYS A 446 -13.47 26.00 -20.52
CA LYS A 446 -14.59 26.70 -19.87
C LYS A 446 -14.52 26.50 -18.35
N GLY A 447 -14.80 27.53 -17.57
CA GLY A 447 -14.91 27.45 -16.12
C GLY A 447 -13.77 28.12 -15.36
N GLU A 448 -13.67 27.82 -14.08
CA GLU A 448 -12.72 28.46 -13.14
C GLU A 448 -11.27 27.96 -13.29
N GLY A 449 -11.04 26.87 -13.99
CA GLY A 449 -9.72 26.22 -14.17
C GLY A 449 -9.06 26.45 -15.52
N VAL A 450 -9.42 27.52 -16.26
CA VAL A 450 -8.98 27.77 -17.66
C VAL A 450 -7.46 27.84 -17.84
N ASP A 451 -6.72 28.16 -16.78
CA ASP A 451 -5.24 28.22 -16.80
C ASP A 451 -4.58 27.06 -16.04
N ALA A 452 -5.36 26.12 -15.50
CA ALA A 452 -4.81 24.99 -14.76
C ALA A 452 -4.31 23.89 -15.71
N PRO A 453 -3.25 23.15 -15.32
CA PRO A 453 -2.80 21.98 -16.08
C PRO A 453 -3.92 20.94 -16.24
N VAL A 454 -3.95 20.30 -17.40
CA VAL A 454 -4.92 19.25 -17.75
C VAL A 454 -4.24 17.88 -17.61
N PHE A 455 -4.69 17.09 -16.64
CA PHE A 455 -4.21 15.74 -16.42
C PHE A 455 -5.21 14.73 -17.01
N ILE A 456 -4.71 13.82 -17.83
CA ILE A 456 -5.50 12.79 -18.49
C ILE A 456 -4.83 11.44 -18.28
N VAL A 457 -5.64 10.44 -17.95
CA VAL A 457 -5.22 9.06 -17.77
C VAL A 457 -5.98 8.20 -18.77
N LEU A 458 -5.28 7.32 -19.46
CA LEU A 458 -5.85 6.42 -20.47
C LEU A 458 -5.58 4.97 -20.10
N ASP A 459 -6.53 4.10 -20.40
CA ASP A 459 -6.38 2.65 -20.31
C ASP A 459 -5.59 2.05 -21.48
N THR A 460 -5.58 2.75 -22.61
CA THR A 460 -4.99 2.32 -23.88
C THR A 460 -3.78 3.17 -24.26
N ASP A 461 -2.78 2.57 -24.89
CA ASP A 461 -1.48 3.13 -25.30
C ASP A 461 -1.60 4.16 -26.44
N VAL A 462 -2.18 5.32 -26.15
CA VAL A 462 -2.38 6.40 -27.13
C VAL A 462 -2.15 7.81 -26.56
N ALA A 463 -1.53 7.92 -25.38
CA ALA A 463 -1.35 9.19 -24.69
C ALA A 463 -0.64 10.24 -25.55
N LYS A 464 0.45 9.86 -26.21
CA LYS A 464 1.22 10.75 -27.09
C LYS A 464 0.38 11.27 -28.26
N SER A 465 -0.46 10.42 -28.84
CA SER A 465 -1.32 10.81 -29.96
C SER A 465 -2.43 11.75 -29.52
N LEU A 466 -3.09 11.47 -28.39
CA LEU A 466 -4.13 12.33 -27.85
C LEU A 466 -3.57 13.69 -27.39
N GLY A 467 -2.44 13.66 -26.66
CA GLY A 467 -1.77 14.88 -26.21
C GLY A 467 -1.33 15.77 -27.37
N GLY A 468 -0.73 15.18 -28.42
CA GLY A 468 -0.37 15.92 -29.64
C GLY A 468 -1.57 16.59 -30.33
N ILE A 469 -2.74 15.92 -30.39
CA ILE A 469 -3.96 16.54 -30.94
C ILE A 469 -4.42 17.71 -30.08
N LEU A 470 -4.39 17.59 -28.75
CA LEU A 470 -4.80 18.64 -27.82
C LEU A 470 -3.89 19.86 -27.92
N GLU A 471 -2.57 19.66 -27.96
CA GLU A 471 -1.57 20.72 -27.98
C GLU A 471 -1.40 21.33 -29.38
N GLU A 472 -1.10 20.50 -30.39
CA GLU A 472 -0.68 20.98 -31.70
C GLU A 472 -1.85 21.33 -32.61
N GLU A 473 -2.96 20.56 -32.57
CA GLU A 473 -4.10 20.82 -33.46
C GLU A 473 -5.14 21.76 -32.84
N LEU A 474 -5.47 21.52 -31.53
CA LEU A 474 -6.47 22.34 -30.84
C LEU A 474 -5.87 23.55 -30.14
N ASN A 475 -4.54 23.64 -30.05
CA ASN A 475 -3.80 24.77 -29.47
C ASN A 475 -4.28 25.09 -28.04
N LEU A 476 -4.44 24.06 -27.20
CA LEU A 476 -4.72 24.29 -25.79
C LEU A 476 -3.61 25.12 -25.16
N ARG A 477 -3.98 26.10 -24.34
CA ARG A 477 -3.02 26.99 -23.66
C ARG A 477 -2.49 26.41 -22.36
N GLN A 478 -3.24 25.49 -21.79
CA GLN A 478 -2.88 24.81 -20.56
C GLN A 478 -1.78 23.79 -20.85
N ASP A 479 -0.95 23.54 -19.86
CA ASP A 479 -0.08 22.37 -19.85
C ASP A 479 -0.92 21.09 -19.92
N VAL A 480 -0.55 20.18 -20.80
CA VAL A 480 -1.25 18.91 -21.00
C VAL A 480 -0.34 17.76 -20.60
N VAL A 481 -0.78 17.01 -19.61
CA VAL A 481 -0.12 15.79 -19.14
C VAL A 481 -1.04 14.61 -19.41
N VAL A 482 -0.65 13.73 -20.33
CA VAL A 482 -1.40 12.52 -20.66
C VAL A 482 -0.54 11.31 -20.36
N VAL A 483 -1.03 10.43 -19.51
CA VAL A 483 -0.39 9.16 -19.16
C VAL A 483 -1.30 7.99 -19.55
N ASP A 484 -0.71 6.86 -19.92
CA ASP A 484 -1.45 5.68 -20.32
C ASP A 484 -1.02 4.42 -19.57
N GLY A 485 -1.77 3.35 -19.73
CA GLY A 485 -1.52 2.09 -19.05
C GLY A 485 -1.80 2.09 -17.54
N ILE A 486 -2.51 3.11 -17.03
CA ILE A 486 -2.83 3.24 -15.60
C ILE A 486 -4.27 2.80 -15.38
N ASP A 487 -4.43 1.87 -14.43
CA ASP A 487 -5.75 1.39 -14.01
C ASP A 487 -6.26 2.21 -12.82
N VAL A 488 -7.42 2.84 -13.01
CA VAL A 488 -8.04 3.72 -12.00
C VAL A 488 -9.53 3.46 -11.90
N GLY A 489 -10.05 3.51 -10.69
CA GLY A 489 -11.48 3.40 -10.40
C GLY A 489 -12.19 4.74 -10.27
N ASP A 490 -13.53 4.69 -10.13
CA ASP A 490 -14.31 5.84 -9.70
C ASP A 490 -13.89 6.23 -8.27
N LEU A 491 -13.74 7.53 -7.99
CA LEU A 491 -13.35 8.10 -6.69
C LEU A 491 -11.88 7.87 -6.28
N ASP A 492 -11.03 7.41 -7.18
CA ASP A 492 -9.59 7.35 -6.92
C ASP A 492 -8.96 8.75 -6.93
N TYR A 493 -7.78 8.83 -6.35
CA TYR A 493 -6.89 9.97 -6.44
C TYR A 493 -5.57 9.52 -7.04
N LEU A 494 -4.89 10.43 -7.75
CA LEU A 494 -3.61 10.15 -8.39
C LEU A 494 -2.54 11.11 -7.90
N ASP A 495 -1.33 10.56 -7.77
CA ASP A 495 -0.12 11.36 -7.81
C ASP A 495 0.67 10.98 -9.05
N ILE A 496 1.16 11.97 -9.77
CA ILE A 496 1.98 11.81 -10.95
C ILE A 496 3.36 12.38 -10.62
N GLY A 497 4.38 11.51 -10.65
CA GLY A 497 5.76 11.87 -10.30
C GLY A 497 6.48 12.63 -11.42
N LEU A 498 7.79 12.82 -11.23
CA LEU A 498 8.64 13.36 -12.29
C LEU A 498 8.94 12.30 -13.35
N PRO A 499 9.09 12.68 -14.63
CA PRO A 499 9.51 11.76 -15.67
C PRO A 499 10.88 11.16 -15.37
N MET A 500 11.04 9.86 -15.60
CA MET A 500 12.26 9.11 -15.34
C MET A 500 12.94 8.70 -16.64
N GLY A 501 14.26 8.91 -16.68
CA GLY A 501 15.12 8.47 -17.78
C GLY A 501 14.83 9.16 -19.13
N ILE A 502 15.33 8.54 -20.21
CA ILE A 502 15.20 9.07 -21.57
C ILE A 502 13.82 8.78 -22.19
N SER A 503 13.08 7.80 -21.65
CA SER A 503 11.80 7.33 -22.19
C SER A 503 10.58 8.09 -21.64
N GLU A 504 10.78 9.12 -20.80
CA GLU A 504 9.69 9.93 -20.24
C GLU A 504 8.62 9.11 -19.49
N VAL A 505 8.98 7.93 -18.98
CA VAL A 505 8.10 7.12 -18.12
C VAL A 505 7.86 7.87 -16.82
N VAL A 506 6.61 7.95 -16.41
CA VAL A 506 6.20 8.69 -15.23
C VAL A 506 5.67 7.73 -14.17
N PRO A 507 6.21 7.72 -12.94
CA PRO A 507 5.61 6.95 -11.85
C PRO A 507 4.27 7.57 -11.50
N VAL A 508 3.24 6.72 -11.43
CA VAL A 508 1.89 7.12 -11.05
C VAL A 508 1.47 6.31 -9.85
N THR A 509 0.97 6.97 -8.85
CA THR A 509 0.43 6.27 -7.69
C THR A 509 -1.07 6.50 -7.58
N VAL A 510 -1.81 5.39 -7.52
CA VAL A 510 -3.26 5.37 -7.43
C VAL A 510 -3.68 5.18 -5.98
N LYS A 511 -4.58 6.04 -5.50
CA LYS A 511 -5.15 5.99 -4.16
C LYS A 511 -6.63 5.66 -4.27
N SER A 512 -6.97 4.40 -4.06
CA SER A 512 -8.38 3.98 -4.06
C SER A 512 -9.06 4.25 -2.73
N LEU A 513 -10.16 4.96 -2.76
CA LEU A 513 -11.06 5.12 -1.61
C LEU A 513 -12.11 4.03 -1.52
N ILE A 514 -12.30 3.26 -2.59
CA ILE A 514 -13.32 2.21 -2.71
C ILE A 514 -12.66 0.91 -3.18
N PHE A 515 -13.06 -0.22 -2.61
CA PHE A 515 -12.68 -1.53 -3.13
C PHE A 515 -13.28 -1.73 -4.53
N PRO A 516 -12.51 -2.32 -5.46
CA PRO A 516 -13.09 -2.76 -6.72
C PRO A 516 -14.21 -3.77 -6.41
N THR A 517 -15.42 -3.44 -6.84
CA THR A 517 -16.55 -4.39 -6.82
C THR A 517 -16.30 -5.46 -7.89
N LYS A 518 -16.91 -6.65 -7.73
CA LYS A 518 -16.80 -7.76 -8.72
C LYS A 518 -17.09 -7.35 -10.18
N GLU A 519 -17.75 -6.23 -10.40
CA GLU A 519 -18.08 -5.70 -11.74
C GLU A 519 -16.90 -4.96 -12.40
N ASP A 520 -15.91 -4.54 -11.62
CA ASP A 520 -14.73 -3.80 -12.13
C ASP A 520 -13.57 -4.74 -12.52
N GLN A 521 -13.71 -6.06 -12.30
CA GLN A 521 -12.69 -7.08 -12.59
C GLN A 521 -13.04 -8.02 -13.77
N THR A 522 -14.12 -7.74 -14.51
CA THR A 522 -14.50 -8.45 -15.76
C THR A 522 -14.35 -7.49 -16.98
#